data_1a6795acc7ce6129e11a2d103b8ed690
#
_entry.id   1a6795acc7ce6129e11a2d103b8ed690
#
_cell.length_a   1.000
_cell.length_b   1.000
_cell.length_c   1.000
_cell.angle_alpha   90.00
_cell.angle_beta   90.00
_cell.angle_gamma   90.00
#
_symmetry.space_group_name_H-M   'P 1'
#
loop_
_entity.id
_entity.type
_entity.pdbx_description
1 polymer ?
#
loop_
_entity_poly.entity_id
_entity_poly.type
_entity_poly.pdbx_seq_one_letter_code
_entity_poly.pdbx_strand_id
1 'polypeptide(L)'
;MEYYNEYLIQDEPNKCDKVRNWMAAIGLQDVDGLSPSKYMLETVRRNIEGEITIDEVERLVDEYYTTQEGLKQESRTLEADKVAVRIAKLLSHQTFGLGSNYLALIHRSLFEGIYKFAGTYRDYNISKKELVLRGESVRYEHAPLILPTLKYEFEQEDKFSYKDLTMEEMVKHISRFVANIWQVHPFGEGNTRTTAVFTIQYLKHLGFKVTNEIFADNSKYFRNALVRANYSNIQYGIKETTEYLERFFRNLLMDEKNELKNRYMIIGTSWNNETSTQENISSTQENISSTQEIQQSSRQTTTERIIDEIRKHPFTTREQLAKVIGITPDGIKKQLDKLKKAGKIRHVGSTKKGHWEIIE
;
A
#
# COMPACT_ATOMS: atom_id res chain seq x y z
N MET A 1 -0.04 1.04 -16.63
CA MET A 1 1.18 1.86 -16.79
C MET A 1 1.91 1.69 -18.12
N GLU A 2 1.53 0.76 -18.98
CA GLU A 2 2.07 0.65 -20.35
C GLU A 2 1.92 1.93 -21.20
N TYR A 3 0.96 2.78 -20.86
CA TYR A 3 0.56 3.95 -21.65
C TYR A 3 1.65 5.03 -21.83
N TYR A 4 2.64 5.10 -20.92
CA TYR A 4 3.70 6.12 -20.97
C TYR A 4 5.07 5.57 -21.39
N ASN A 5 5.21 4.26 -21.58
CA ASN A 5 6.50 3.65 -21.95
C ASN A 5 7.03 4.14 -23.30
N GLU A 6 6.14 4.53 -24.24
CA GLU A 6 6.53 5.08 -25.54
C GLU A 6 7.35 6.38 -25.42
N TYR A 7 7.15 7.16 -24.36
CA TYR A 7 7.84 8.43 -24.12
C TYR A 7 9.25 8.24 -23.54
N LEU A 8 9.56 7.08 -22.98
CA LEU A 8 10.88 6.79 -22.42
C LEU A 8 11.94 6.53 -23.49
N ILE A 9 11.51 6.28 -24.72
CA ILE A 9 12.39 5.99 -25.86
C ILE A 9 12.80 7.28 -26.60
N GLN A 10 12.16 8.41 -26.30
CA GLN A 10 12.44 9.68 -26.96
C GLN A 10 13.61 10.40 -26.30
N ASP A 11 14.58 10.85 -27.08
CA ASP A 11 15.86 11.47 -26.68
C ASP A 11 15.75 12.92 -26.11
N GLU A 12 14.57 13.31 -25.57
CA GLU A 12 14.40 14.59 -24.90
C GLU A 12 14.51 14.44 -23.37
N PRO A 13 15.65 14.79 -22.74
CA PRO A 13 15.85 14.59 -21.29
C PRO A 13 14.73 15.16 -20.43
N ASN A 14 14.17 16.29 -20.84
CA ASN A 14 13.09 16.95 -20.09
C ASN A 14 11.76 16.16 -20.19
N LYS A 15 11.47 15.53 -21.29
CA LYS A 15 10.27 14.74 -21.52
C LYS A 15 10.33 13.41 -20.77
N CYS A 16 11.46 12.73 -20.81
CA CYS A 16 11.71 11.50 -20.07
C CYS A 16 11.58 11.70 -18.55
N ASP A 17 12.13 12.79 -18.03
CA ASP A 17 12.04 13.10 -16.58
C ASP A 17 10.61 13.39 -16.16
N LYS A 18 9.84 14.11 -16.98
CA LYS A 18 8.39 14.31 -16.73
C LYS A 18 7.66 12.97 -16.67
N VAL A 19 7.86 12.10 -17.66
CA VAL A 19 7.25 10.76 -17.69
C VAL A 19 7.59 9.97 -16.43
N ARG A 20 8.86 9.90 -16.06
CA ARG A 20 9.32 9.19 -14.86
C ARG A 20 8.67 9.73 -13.58
N ASN A 21 8.61 11.04 -13.42
CA ASN A 21 7.98 11.67 -12.26
C ASN A 21 6.47 11.35 -12.21
N TRP A 22 5.77 11.42 -13.36
CA TRP A 22 4.36 11.07 -13.42
C TRP A 22 4.09 9.59 -13.20
N MET A 23 4.93 8.70 -13.74
CA MET A 23 4.82 7.25 -13.49
C MET A 23 4.91 6.96 -12.00
N ALA A 24 5.90 7.50 -11.30
CA ALA A 24 6.02 7.34 -9.86
C ALA A 24 4.83 7.94 -9.11
N ALA A 25 4.42 9.15 -9.48
CA ALA A 25 3.32 9.85 -8.83
C ALA A 25 1.99 9.08 -8.92
N ILE A 26 1.70 8.51 -10.08
CA ILE A 26 0.52 7.68 -10.33
C ILE A 26 0.65 6.31 -9.64
N GLY A 27 1.78 5.63 -9.80
CA GLY A 27 1.99 4.31 -9.24
C GLY A 27 2.01 4.28 -7.71
N LEU A 28 2.47 5.35 -7.07
CA LEU A 28 2.44 5.47 -5.61
C LEU A 28 1.02 5.57 -5.03
N GLN A 29 0.00 5.89 -5.84
CA GLN A 29 -1.39 5.85 -5.37
C GLN A 29 -1.86 4.41 -5.08
N ASP A 30 -1.31 3.43 -5.79
CA ASP A 30 -1.65 2.02 -5.62
C ASP A 30 -1.23 1.44 -4.24
N VAL A 31 -0.30 2.08 -3.53
CA VAL A 31 0.04 1.74 -2.13
C VAL A 31 -1.20 1.66 -1.24
N ASP A 32 -2.13 2.59 -1.44
CA ASP A 32 -3.37 2.68 -0.69
C ASP A 32 -4.59 2.19 -1.51
N GLY A 33 -4.35 1.51 -2.65
CA GLY A 33 -5.37 1.00 -3.55
C GLY A 33 -6.18 2.11 -4.21
N LEU A 34 -5.54 3.25 -4.49
CA LEU A 34 -6.14 4.38 -5.17
C LEU A 34 -5.80 4.34 -6.67
N SER A 35 -6.70 4.87 -7.49
CA SER A 35 -6.50 4.98 -8.94
C SER A 35 -6.90 6.35 -9.43
N PRO A 36 -6.08 6.99 -10.29
CA PRO A 36 -6.40 8.28 -10.89
C PRO A 36 -7.60 8.21 -11.83
N SER A 37 -8.28 9.33 -12.00
CA SER A 37 -9.36 9.50 -12.97
C SER A 37 -8.84 9.50 -14.41
N LYS A 38 -9.73 9.22 -15.37
CA LYS A 38 -9.42 9.37 -16.80
C LYS A 38 -9.06 10.81 -17.15
N TYR A 39 -9.77 11.79 -16.57
CA TYR A 39 -9.49 13.21 -16.73
C TYR A 39 -8.05 13.55 -16.32
N MET A 40 -7.62 13.06 -15.16
CA MET A 40 -6.26 13.23 -14.68
C MET A 40 -5.24 12.67 -15.67
N LEU A 41 -5.42 11.42 -16.14
CA LEU A 41 -4.49 10.77 -17.07
C LEU A 41 -4.36 11.55 -18.40
N GLU A 42 -5.45 12.11 -18.91
CA GLU A 42 -5.43 12.93 -20.11
C GLU A 42 -4.73 14.28 -19.88
N THR A 43 -4.95 14.90 -18.74
CA THR A 43 -4.30 16.14 -18.35
C THR A 43 -2.78 15.95 -18.16
N VAL A 44 -2.36 14.81 -17.58
CA VAL A 44 -0.94 14.40 -17.47
C VAL A 44 -0.29 14.28 -18.83
N ARG A 45 -0.97 13.66 -19.81
CA ARG A 45 -0.45 13.53 -21.17
C ARG A 45 -0.14 14.90 -21.75
N ARG A 46 -1.05 15.87 -21.63
CA ARG A 46 -0.83 17.25 -22.12
C ARG A 46 0.38 17.91 -21.48
N ASN A 47 0.64 17.65 -20.19
CA ASN A 47 1.84 18.16 -19.52
C ASN A 47 3.11 17.48 -20.04
N ILE A 48 3.09 16.18 -20.27
CA ILE A 48 4.22 15.43 -20.85
C ILE A 48 4.55 15.96 -22.24
N GLU A 49 3.54 16.23 -23.09
CA GLU A 49 3.69 16.80 -24.42
C GLU A 49 4.15 18.26 -24.41
N GLY A 50 4.13 18.92 -23.26
CA GLY A 50 4.52 20.32 -23.12
C GLY A 50 3.44 21.32 -23.49
N GLU A 51 2.21 20.89 -23.67
CA GLU A 51 1.07 21.76 -23.96
C GLU A 51 0.68 22.63 -22.76
N ILE A 52 0.85 22.09 -21.56
CA ILE A 52 0.52 22.76 -20.29
C ILE A 52 1.63 22.53 -19.26
N THR A 53 1.78 23.48 -18.33
CA THR A 53 2.69 23.40 -17.19
C THR A 53 2.13 22.49 -16.08
N ILE A 54 2.97 22.08 -15.14
CA ILE A 54 2.50 21.27 -13.99
C ILE A 54 1.58 22.09 -13.07
N ASP A 55 1.77 23.39 -12.98
CA ASP A 55 0.89 24.29 -12.22
C ASP A 55 -0.49 24.41 -12.90
N GLU A 56 -0.53 24.38 -14.23
CA GLU A 56 -1.79 24.31 -14.97
C GLU A 56 -2.49 22.98 -14.80
N VAL A 57 -1.76 21.86 -14.69
CA VAL A 57 -2.34 20.56 -14.33
C VAL A 57 -3.01 20.65 -12.97
N GLU A 58 -2.32 21.20 -11.96
CA GLU A 58 -2.87 21.35 -10.61
C GLU A 58 -4.17 22.16 -10.63
N ARG A 59 -4.16 23.31 -11.31
CA ARG A 59 -5.34 24.18 -11.47
C ARG A 59 -6.49 23.45 -12.17
N LEU A 60 -6.22 22.77 -13.28
CA LEU A 60 -7.24 22.05 -14.05
C LEU A 60 -7.85 20.90 -13.25
N VAL A 61 -7.06 20.17 -12.47
CA VAL A 61 -7.55 19.12 -11.58
C VAL A 61 -8.41 19.72 -10.47
N ASP A 62 -7.99 20.83 -9.87
CA ASP A 62 -8.79 21.51 -8.84
C ASP A 62 -10.13 22.01 -9.41
N GLU A 63 -10.13 22.62 -10.60
CA GLU A 63 -11.33 23.07 -11.29
C GLU A 63 -12.27 21.91 -11.68
N TYR A 64 -11.71 20.77 -12.14
CA TYR A 64 -12.51 19.60 -12.50
C TYR A 64 -13.38 19.14 -11.33
N TYR A 65 -12.83 19.11 -10.11
CA TYR A 65 -13.57 18.69 -8.92
C TYR A 65 -14.60 19.72 -8.42
N THR A 66 -14.72 20.88 -9.07
CA THR A 66 -15.85 21.82 -8.86
C THR A 66 -16.98 21.60 -9.88
N THR A 67 -16.75 20.83 -10.95
CA THR A 67 -17.75 20.56 -11.97
C THR A 67 -18.75 19.48 -11.51
N GLN A 68 -19.91 19.41 -12.20
CA GLN A 68 -20.90 18.36 -11.92
C GLN A 68 -20.35 16.93 -12.17
N GLU A 69 -19.43 16.77 -13.10
CA GLU A 69 -18.77 15.49 -13.38
C GLU A 69 -17.77 15.11 -12.29
N GLY A 70 -16.92 16.06 -11.92
CA GLY A 70 -15.93 15.86 -10.84
C GLY A 70 -16.58 15.60 -9.48
N LEU A 71 -17.68 16.27 -9.17
CA LEU A 71 -18.44 16.05 -7.93
C LEU A 71 -19.09 14.65 -7.82
N LYS A 72 -19.23 13.93 -8.93
CA LYS A 72 -19.71 12.54 -8.94
C LYS A 72 -18.59 11.53 -8.66
N GLN A 73 -17.34 11.96 -8.72
CA GLN A 73 -16.21 11.07 -8.44
C GLN A 73 -16.17 10.70 -6.95
N GLU A 74 -15.64 9.52 -6.67
CA GLU A 74 -15.40 9.11 -5.29
C GLU A 74 -14.31 9.99 -4.65
N SER A 75 -14.41 10.23 -3.36
CA SER A 75 -13.39 10.99 -2.59
C SER A 75 -11.98 10.39 -2.71
N ARG A 76 -11.90 9.07 -2.90
CA ARG A 76 -10.64 8.34 -3.13
C ARG A 76 -9.99 8.67 -4.46
N THR A 77 -10.79 8.87 -5.51
CA THR A 77 -10.29 9.29 -6.83
C THR A 77 -9.79 10.73 -6.80
N LEU A 78 -10.52 11.62 -6.12
CA LEU A 78 -10.07 13.00 -5.86
C LEU A 78 -8.72 13.02 -5.13
N GLU A 79 -8.57 12.19 -4.09
CA GLU A 79 -7.31 12.06 -3.37
C GLU A 79 -6.19 11.59 -4.31
N ALA A 80 -6.43 10.54 -5.10
CA ALA A 80 -5.44 10.01 -6.03
C ALA A 80 -4.96 11.08 -7.02
N ASP A 81 -5.88 11.82 -7.63
CA ASP A 81 -5.56 12.83 -8.62
C ASP A 81 -4.75 13.98 -8.01
N LYS A 82 -5.23 14.58 -6.93
CA LYS A 82 -4.54 15.71 -6.28
C LYS A 82 -3.17 15.33 -5.74
N VAL A 83 -3.06 14.16 -5.09
CA VAL A 83 -1.79 13.70 -4.54
C VAL A 83 -0.81 13.34 -5.66
N ALA A 84 -1.26 12.74 -6.77
CA ALA A 84 -0.38 12.46 -7.90
C ALA A 84 0.22 13.74 -8.50
N VAL A 85 -0.57 14.80 -8.72
CA VAL A 85 -0.04 16.10 -9.19
C VAL A 85 1.05 16.61 -8.25
N ARG A 86 0.78 16.59 -6.95
CA ARG A 86 1.69 17.12 -5.93
C ARG A 86 2.97 16.31 -5.80
N ILE A 87 2.89 14.98 -5.95
CA ILE A 87 4.09 14.12 -6.02
C ILE A 87 4.91 14.47 -7.25
N ALA A 88 4.31 14.54 -8.45
CA ALA A 88 5.02 14.89 -9.67
C ALA A 88 5.69 16.25 -9.56
N LYS A 89 5.02 17.23 -8.96
CA LYS A 89 5.55 18.57 -8.70
C LYS A 89 6.74 18.53 -7.74
N LEU A 90 6.65 17.84 -6.60
CA LEU A 90 7.75 17.67 -5.65
C LEU A 90 8.96 16.96 -6.28
N LEU A 91 8.74 15.94 -7.09
CA LEU A 91 9.81 15.19 -7.75
C LEU A 91 10.49 15.97 -8.89
N SER A 92 9.84 17.03 -9.40
CA SER A 92 10.40 17.94 -10.41
C SER A 92 11.32 19.00 -9.80
N HIS A 93 11.26 19.21 -8.49
CA HIS A 93 12.11 20.16 -7.78
C HIS A 93 13.36 19.47 -7.21
N GLN A 94 14.48 20.22 -7.17
CA GLN A 94 15.75 19.71 -6.63
C GLN A 94 15.98 20.07 -5.16
N THR A 95 15.02 20.76 -4.53
CA THR A 95 15.14 21.13 -3.12
C THR A 95 14.98 19.92 -2.24
N PHE A 96 15.93 19.70 -1.34
CA PHE A 96 15.93 18.63 -0.36
C PHE A 96 16.39 19.16 1.00
N GLY A 97 15.82 18.57 2.06
CA GLY A 97 16.23 18.80 3.44
C GLY A 97 16.25 17.50 4.22
N LEU A 98 17.36 17.20 4.87
CA LEU A 98 17.47 16.03 5.74
C LEU A 98 16.92 16.38 7.13
N GLY A 99 15.76 15.81 7.50
CA GLY A 99 15.20 16.04 8.82
C GLY A 99 13.70 15.83 8.96
N SER A 100 13.26 15.74 10.21
CA SER A 100 11.86 15.54 10.56
C SER A 100 10.94 16.65 10.02
N ASN A 101 11.39 17.90 10.06
CA ASN A 101 10.61 19.02 9.53
C ASN A 101 10.37 18.90 8.02
N TYR A 102 11.36 18.41 7.28
CA TYR A 102 11.22 18.20 5.84
C TYR A 102 10.25 17.06 5.52
N LEU A 103 10.29 15.99 6.31
CA LEU A 103 9.30 14.90 6.19
C LEU A 103 7.88 15.41 6.43
N ALA A 104 7.69 16.29 7.44
CA ALA A 104 6.40 16.93 7.70
C ALA A 104 5.99 17.90 6.56
N LEU A 105 6.95 18.60 5.97
CA LEU A 105 6.69 19.48 4.81
C LEU A 105 6.22 18.67 3.60
N ILE A 106 6.89 17.55 3.28
CA ILE A 106 6.44 16.65 2.20
C ILE A 106 5.00 16.20 2.46
N HIS A 107 4.72 15.70 3.67
CA HIS A 107 3.37 15.24 4.01
C HIS A 107 2.34 16.38 3.88
N ARG A 108 2.65 17.58 4.34
CA ARG A 108 1.78 18.74 4.16
C ARG A 108 1.53 19.02 2.68
N SER A 109 2.59 19.10 1.89
CA SER A 109 2.50 19.40 0.46
C SER A 109 1.65 18.36 -0.29
N LEU A 110 1.72 17.10 0.10
CA LEU A 110 0.94 16.04 -0.52
C LEU A 110 -0.54 16.10 -0.15
N PHE A 111 -0.87 16.38 1.11
CA PHE A 111 -2.19 16.12 1.67
C PHE A 111 -2.96 17.35 2.16
N GLU A 112 -2.43 18.58 1.95
CA GLU A 112 -3.13 19.80 2.30
C GLU A 112 -4.49 19.88 1.58
N GLY A 113 -5.54 20.20 2.36
CA GLY A 113 -6.92 20.21 1.85
C GLY A 113 -7.55 18.83 1.60
N ILE A 114 -6.79 17.73 1.79
CA ILE A 114 -7.27 16.35 1.76
C ILE A 114 -7.43 15.84 3.20
N TYR A 115 -6.38 15.92 3.99
CA TYR A 115 -6.41 15.56 5.40
C TYR A 115 -6.30 16.79 6.30
N LYS A 116 -7.15 16.86 7.33
CA LYS A 116 -7.12 17.95 8.32
C LYS A 116 -5.80 18.02 9.09
N PHE A 117 -5.09 16.89 9.17
CA PHE A 117 -3.81 16.73 9.87
C PHE A 117 -2.59 16.80 8.93
N ALA A 118 -2.74 17.32 7.70
CA ALA A 118 -1.64 17.41 6.74
C ALA A 118 -0.42 18.14 7.35
N GLY A 119 0.74 17.47 7.38
CA GLY A 119 1.97 17.97 7.97
C GLY A 119 2.03 17.95 9.50
N THR A 120 1.00 17.42 10.18
CA THR A 120 0.94 17.36 11.65
C THR A 120 1.18 15.92 12.11
N TYR A 121 2.08 15.73 13.06
CA TYR A 121 2.30 14.43 13.68
C TYR A 121 1.10 14.03 14.52
N ARG A 122 0.76 12.73 14.47
CA ARG A 122 -0.32 12.18 15.29
C ARG A 122 0.01 12.26 16.79
N ASP A 123 -1.00 12.50 17.58
CA ASP A 123 -0.95 12.54 19.05
C ASP A 123 -1.58 11.30 19.71
N TYR A 124 -1.90 10.27 18.91
CA TYR A 124 -2.50 9.01 19.34
C TYR A 124 -1.73 7.81 18.77
N ASN A 125 -1.82 6.67 19.45
CA ASN A 125 -1.20 5.41 19.02
C ASN A 125 -2.07 4.75 17.95
N ILE A 126 -1.41 4.08 17.00
CA ILE A 126 -2.05 3.40 15.86
C ILE A 126 -1.62 1.94 15.79
N SER A 127 -2.48 1.16 15.15
CA SER A 127 -2.23 -0.21 14.75
C SER A 127 -2.91 -0.45 13.40
N LYS A 128 -2.22 -1.09 12.45
CA LYS A 128 -2.75 -1.38 11.12
C LYS A 128 -2.59 -2.86 10.83
N LYS A 129 -3.66 -3.51 10.40
CA LYS A 129 -3.61 -4.90 9.96
C LYS A 129 -2.89 -5.00 8.62
N GLU A 130 -1.80 -5.77 8.58
CA GLU A 130 -0.99 -5.96 7.39
C GLU A 130 -1.22 -7.32 6.77
N LEU A 131 -1.52 -7.36 5.45
CA LEU A 131 -1.82 -8.60 4.74
C LEU A 131 -0.64 -9.57 4.73
N VAL A 132 0.57 -9.07 4.50
CA VAL A 132 1.79 -9.88 4.51
C VAL A 132 2.11 -10.44 5.90
N LEU A 133 1.52 -9.87 6.96
CA LEU A 133 1.59 -10.34 8.34
C LEU A 133 0.34 -11.15 8.75
N ARG A 134 -0.50 -11.56 7.79
CA ARG A 134 -1.76 -12.28 8.05
C ARG A 134 -2.70 -11.58 9.04
N GLY A 135 -2.71 -10.25 8.99
CA GLY A 135 -3.58 -9.40 9.81
C GLY A 135 -2.95 -8.93 11.12
N GLU A 136 -1.70 -9.29 11.39
CA GLU A 136 -0.93 -8.67 12.48
C GLU A 136 -0.43 -7.28 12.09
N SER A 137 0.11 -6.55 13.05
CA SER A 137 0.56 -5.15 12.89
C SER A 137 2.04 -5.02 13.20
N VAL A 138 2.71 -4.11 12.51
CA VAL A 138 4.00 -3.58 12.94
C VAL A 138 3.80 -2.79 14.25
N ARG A 139 4.81 -2.80 15.10
CA ARG A 139 4.86 -1.89 16.25
C ARG A 139 5.30 -0.51 15.78
N TYR A 140 4.32 0.36 15.55
CA TYR A 140 4.58 1.76 15.25
C TYR A 140 4.99 2.51 16.52
N GLU A 141 5.70 3.63 16.35
CA GLU A 141 6.18 4.41 17.48
C GLU A 141 5.02 4.99 18.32
N HIS A 142 5.24 5.11 19.63
CA HIS A 142 4.29 5.75 20.52
C HIS A 142 4.23 7.25 20.26
N ALA A 143 3.02 7.82 20.27
CA ALA A 143 2.78 9.21 19.89
C ALA A 143 3.73 10.23 20.56
N PRO A 144 3.99 10.19 21.89
CA PRO A 144 4.92 11.12 22.52
C PRO A 144 6.39 10.97 22.07
N LEU A 145 6.75 9.82 21.51
CA LEU A 145 8.12 9.51 21.09
C LEU A 145 8.37 9.77 19.59
N ILE A 146 7.33 10.07 18.81
CA ILE A 146 7.44 10.30 17.35
C ILE A 146 8.55 11.32 17.03
N LEU A 147 8.45 12.52 17.58
CA LEU A 147 9.41 13.59 17.27
C LEU A 147 10.83 13.30 17.81
N PRO A 148 11.00 12.82 19.06
CA PRO A 148 12.31 12.39 19.54
C PRO A 148 12.95 11.30 18.68
N THR A 149 12.19 10.26 18.29
CA THR A 149 12.71 9.16 17.48
C THR A 149 13.08 9.64 16.07
N LEU A 150 12.21 10.43 15.41
CA LEU A 150 12.57 11.00 14.10
C LEU A 150 13.83 11.86 14.18
N LYS A 151 13.96 12.73 15.18
CA LYS A 151 15.18 13.54 15.36
C LYS A 151 16.41 12.67 15.51
N TYR A 152 16.32 11.63 16.32
CA TYR A 152 17.43 10.68 16.52
C TYR A 152 17.82 10.01 15.18
N GLU A 153 16.87 9.44 14.44
CA GLU A 153 17.15 8.76 13.17
C GLU A 153 17.79 9.70 12.14
N PHE A 154 17.28 10.92 12.01
CA PHE A 154 17.84 11.92 11.09
C PHE A 154 19.22 12.43 11.54
N GLU A 155 19.47 12.56 12.84
CA GLU A 155 20.78 12.97 13.36
C GLU A 155 21.83 11.85 13.19
N GLN A 156 21.43 10.57 13.29
CA GLN A 156 22.33 9.46 12.98
C GLN A 156 22.68 9.46 11.48
N GLU A 157 21.70 9.69 10.62
CA GLU A 157 21.89 9.73 9.18
C GLU A 157 22.77 10.91 8.74
N ASP A 158 22.58 12.09 9.32
CA ASP A 158 23.38 13.28 9.04
C ASP A 158 24.87 13.10 9.39
N LYS A 159 25.15 12.29 10.42
CA LYS A 159 26.51 11.93 10.86
C LYS A 159 27.12 10.77 10.09
N PHE A 160 26.29 10.03 9.32
CA PHE A 160 26.75 8.85 8.61
C PHE A 160 27.54 9.23 7.35
N SER A 161 28.66 8.55 7.12
CA SER A 161 29.51 8.78 5.96
C SER A 161 29.37 7.66 4.93
N TYR A 162 28.93 8.01 3.74
CA TYR A 162 28.88 7.10 2.59
C TYR A 162 30.24 6.93 1.90
N LYS A 163 31.26 7.66 2.35
CA LYS A 163 32.61 7.60 1.77
C LYS A 163 33.21 6.21 1.94
N ASP A 164 33.83 5.71 0.90
CA ASP A 164 34.55 4.43 0.84
C ASP A 164 33.66 3.17 1.07
N LEU A 165 32.32 3.31 1.07
CA LEU A 165 31.39 2.18 1.12
C LEU A 165 31.18 1.57 -0.27
N THR A 166 31.02 0.24 -0.29
CA THR A 166 30.53 -0.47 -1.45
C THR A 166 29.05 -0.17 -1.70
N MET A 167 28.57 -0.36 -2.91
CA MET A 167 27.13 -0.21 -3.23
C MET A 167 26.25 -1.12 -2.39
N GLU A 168 26.72 -2.32 -2.04
CA GLU A 168 25.98 -3.24 -1.17
C GLU A 168 25.81 -2.70 0.24
N GLU A 169 26.88 -2.13 0.80
CA GLU A 169 26.84 -1.50 2.13
C GLU A 169 25.93 -0.26 2.13
N MET A 170 26.00 0.55 1.08
CA MET A 170 25.10 1.71 0.90
C MET A 170 23.63 1.27 0.84
N VAL A 171 23.30 0.27 0.01
CA VAL A 171 21.96 -0.28 -0.13
C VAL A 171 21.44 -0.81 1.22
N LYS A 172 22.28 -1.54 1.96
CA LYS A 172 21.91 -2.07 3.28
C LYS A 172 21.64 -0.96 4.29
N HIS A 173 22.50 0.05 4.33
CA HIS A 173 22.31 1.21 5.22
C HIS A 173 21.05 2.00 4.86
N ILE A 174 20.87 2.38 3.59
CA ILE A 174 19.69 3.10 3.09
C ILE A 174 18.41 2.31 3.40
N SER A 175 18.42 0.99 3.20
CA SER A 175 17.27 0.13 3.52
C SER A 175 16.90 0.21 5.00
N ARG A 176 17.88 0.19 5.88
CA ARG A 176 17.66 0.29 7.33
C ARG A 176 17.14 1.68 7.70
N PHE A 177 17.77 2.73 7.24
CA PHE A 177 17.35 4.11 7.52
C PHE A 177 15.91 4.37 7.05
N VAL A 178 15.59 4.02 5.80
CA VAL A 178 14.24 4.21 5.26
C VAL A 178 13.20 3.36 6.03
N ALA A 179 13.56 2.14 6.42
CA ALA A 179 12.69 1.30 7.24
C ALA A 179 12.42 1.92 8.62
N ASN A 180 13.46 2.47 9.28
CA ASN A 180 13.35 3.07 10.60
C ASN A 180 12.44 4.30 10.58
N ILE A 181 12.66 5.25 9.65
CA ILE A 181 11.79 6.44 9.56
C ILE A 181 10.35 6.09 9.22
N TRP A 182 10.12 5.06 8.39
CA TRP A 182 8.77 4.59 8.07
C TRP A 182 8.09 3.95 9.29
N GLN A 183 8.84 3.19 10.11
CA GLN A 183 8.32 2.51 11.31
C GLN A 183 7.78 3.51 12.34
N VAL A 184 8.38 4.69 12.43
CA VAL A 184 7.84 5.75 13.31
C VAL A 184 6.39 6.07 12.96
N HIS A 185 6.02 6.00 11.69
CA HIS A 185 4.66 6.18 11.19
C HIS A 185 4.01 7.45 11.74
N PRO A 186 4.62 8.63 11.51
CA PRO A 186 4.33 9.83 12.27
C PRO A 186 2.96 10.47 11.96
N PHE A 187 2.31 10.11 10.87
CA PHE A 187 1.04 10.70 10.44
C PHE A 187 -0.12 9.71 10.57
N GLY A 188 -1.36 10.21 10.62
CA GLY A 188 -2.55 9.36 10.65
C GLY A 188 -2.72 8.51 9.40
N GLU A 189 -2.44 9.07 8.22
CA GLU A 189 -2.46 8.41 6.91
C GLU A 189 -1.34 8.96 6.02
N GLY A 190 -1.10 8.37 4.83
CA GLY A 190 -0.14 8.87 3.84
C GLY A 190 1.34 8.60 4.15
N ASN A 191 1.67 7.86 5.21
CA ASN A 191 3.06 7.64 5.63
C ASN A 191 3.92 6.99 4.55
N THR A 192 3.43 5.97 3.85
CA THR A 192 4.23 5.27 2.83
C THR A 192 4.48 6.16 1.61
N ARG A 193 3.48 6.91 1.14
CA ARG A 193 3.66 7.86 0.02
C ARG A 193 4.65 8.96 0.39
N THR A 194 4.55 9.50 1.60
CA THR A 194 5.51 10.50 2.13
C THR A 194 6.93 9.94 2.20
N THR A 195 7.09 8.73 2.75
CA THR A 195 8.40 8.06 2.84
C THR A 195 8.97 7.77 1.45
N ALA A 196 8.15 7.33 0.49
CA ALA A 196 8.62 7.08 -0.88
C ALA A 196 9.12 8.35 -1.56
N VAL A 197 8.36 9.46 -1.47
CA VAL A 197 8.78 10.76 -2.03
C VAL A 197 10.06 11.26 -1.36
N PHE A 198 10.14 11.18 -0.02
CA PHE A 198 11.35 11.50 0.71
C PHE A 198 12.53 10.66 0.23
N THR A 199 12.36 9.35 0.10
CA THR A 199 13.42 8.42 -0.32
C THR A 199 13.92 8.74 -1.73
N ILE A 200 13.03 9.01 -2.68
CA ILE A 200 13.42 9.40 -4.06
C ILE A 200 14.27 10.67 -4.04
N GLN A 201 13.84 11.69 -3.29
CA GLN A 201 14.56 12.95 -3.20
C GLN A 201 15.89 12.79 -2.45
N TYR A 202 15.91 11.98 -1.39
CA TYR A 202 17.12 11.66 -0.64
C TYR A 202 18.17 10.96 -1.51
N LEU A 203 17.78 9.93 -2.25
CA LEU A 203 18.68 9.24 -3.16
C LEU A 203 19.24 10.17 -4.26
N LYS A 204 18.40 11.05 -4.81
CA LYS A 204 18.86 12.08 -5.75
C LYS A 204 19.86 13.04 -5.11
N HIS A 205 19.62 13.43 -3.85
CA HIS A 205 20.54 14.30 -3.08
C HIS A 205 21.90 13.63 -2.84
N LEU A 206 21.92 12.33 -2.59
CA LEU A 206 23.14 11.53 -2.50
C LEU A 206 23.86 11.35 -3.84
N GLY A 207 23.32 11.84 -4.95
CA GLY A 207 23.88 11.79 -6.28
C GLY A 207 23.52 10.54 -7.09
N PHE A 208 22.61 9.70 -6.60
CA PHE A 208 22.15 8.54 -7.36
C PHE A 208 21.23 8.95 -8.52
N LYS A 209 21.37 8.26 -9.64
CA LYS A 209 20.41 8.33 -10.74
C LYS A 209 19.21 7.45 -10.39
N VAL A 210 18.14 8.07 -9.90
CA VAL A 210 16.92 7.35 -9.53
C VAL A 210 15.98 7.36 -10.72
N THR A 211 15.76 6.18 -11.31
CA THR A 211 14.67 5.97 -12.25
C THR A 211 13.40 5.67 -11.43
N ASN A 212 12.42 6.56 -11.47
CA ASN A 212 11.24 6.46 -10.61
C ASN A 212 10.30 5.29 -10.99
N GLU A 213 10.59 4.57 -12.08
CA GLU A 213 9.80 3.47 -12.65
C GLU A 213 9.60 2.33 -11.64
N ILE A 214 10.65 1.98 -10.90
CA ILE A 214 10.56 0.90 -9.90
C ILE A 214 9.54 1.22 -8.81
N PHE A 215 9.49 2.47 -8.35
CA PHE A 215 8.45 2.92 -7.42
C PHE A 215 7.07 2.87 -8.03
N ALA A 216 6.97 3.18 -9.33
CA ALA A 216 5.71 3.12 -10.06
C ALA A 216 5.12 1.70 -10.12
N ASP A 217 5.95 0.74 -10.53
CA ASP A 217 5.50 -0.63 -10.79
C ASP A 217 5.44 -1.49 -9.52
N ASN A 218 6.19 -1.11 -8.48
CA ASN A 218 6.39 -1.92 -7.28
C ASN A 218 6.06 -1.18 -5.97
N SER A 219 5.13 -0.23 -6.00
CA SER A 219 4.77 0.58 -4.83
C SER A 219 4.23 -0.27 -3.68
N LYS A 220 3.38 -1.28 -3.97
CA LYS A 220 2.92 -2.27 -2.98
C LYS A 220 4.05 -3.14 -2.45
N TYR A 221 5.00 -3.53 -3.31
CA TYR A 221 6.17 -4.28 -2.87
C TYR A 221 7.01 -3.46 -1.91
N PHE A 222 7.28 -2.20 -2.25
CA PHE A 222 8.01 -1.26 -1.38
C PHE A 222 7.35 -1.15 0.01
N ARG A 223 6.03 -0.93 0.05
CA ARG A 223 5.27 -0.90 1.32
C ARG A 223 5.40 -2.19 2.10
N ASN A 224 5.20 -3.34 1.47
CA ASN A 224 5.27 -4.64 2.13
C ASN A 224 6.70 -4.97 2.60
N ALA A 225 7.73 -4.53 1.88
CA ALA A 225 9.13 -4.66 2.28
C ALA A 225 9.42 -3.83 3.54
N LEU A 226 8.88 -2.61 3.65
CA LEU A 226 8.94 -1.78 4.88
C LEU A 226 8.25 -2.47 6.05
N VAL A 227 7.09 -3.08 5.84
CA VAL A 227 6.39 -3.88 6.85
C VAL A 227 7.28 -5.03 7.34
N ARG A 228 7.89 -5.81 6.41
CA ARG A 228 8.76 -6.95 6.76
C ARG A 228 10.06 -6.54 7.44
N ALA A 229 10.59 -5.37 7.11
CA ALA A 229 11.78 -4.81 7.75
C ALA A 229 11.57 -4.44 9.23
N ASN A 230 10.30 -4.27 9.65
CA ASN A 230 9.93 -3.78 10.98
C ASN A 230 9.02 -4.74 11.75
N TYR A 231 8.95 -6.02 11.35
CA TYR A 231 8.12 -6.99 12.04
C TYR A 231 8.93 -8.20 12.50
N SER A 232 8.82 -8.49 13.79
CA SER A 232 9.33 -9.71 14.40
C SER A 232 8.28 -10.36 15.30
N ASN A 233 8.27 -11.69 15.34
CA ASN A 233 7.42 -12.46 16.25
C ASN A 233 8.20 -13.68 16.75
N ILE A 234 8.69 -13.61 17.99
CA ILE A 234 9.53 -14.63 18.58
C ILE A 234 8.80 -15.97 18.72
N GLN A 235 7.50 -15.95 19.03
CA GLN A 235 6.69 -17.17 19.21
C GLN A 235 6.62 -18.02 17.95
N TYR A 236 6.61 -17.36 16.78
CA TYR A 236 6.57 -18.01 15.48
C TYR A 236 7.94 -18.08 14.79
N GLY A 237 9.02 -17.70 15.49
CA GLY A 237 10.38 -17.70 14.92
C GLY A 237 10.57 -16.69 13.78
N ILE A 238 9.71 -15.68 13.67
CA ILE A 238 9.75 -14.68 12.61
C ILE A 238 10.68 -13.55 13.06
N LYS A 239 11.70 -13.27 12.25
CA LYS A 239 12.62 -12.13 12.42
C LYS A 239 12.29 -11.03 11.44
N GLU A 240 12.55 -9.79 11.84
CA GLU A 240 12.61 -8.66 10.94
C GLU A 240 13.69 -8.86 9.87
N THR A 241 13.48 -8.37 8.66
CA THR A 241 14.46 -8.49 7.59
C THR A 241 14.34 -7.34 6.59
N THR A 242 15.46 -6.71 6.28
CA THR A 242 15.57 -5.68 5.23
C THR A 242 15.79 -6.28 3.84
N GLU A 243 15.96 -7.59 3.72
CA GLU A 243 16.30 -8.28 2.46
C GLU A 243 15.40 -7.89 1.29
N TYR A 244 14.08 -7.80 1.52
CA TYR A 244 13.14 -7.42 0.47
C TYR A 244 13.30 -5.96 0.06
N LEU A 245 13.57 -5.08 1.00
CA LEU A 245 13.82 -3.67 0.74
C LEU A 245 15.19 -3.48 0.05
N GLU A 246 16.19 -4.25 0.44
CA GLU A 246 17.51 -4.30 -0.22
C GLU A 246 17.37 -4.76 -1.68
N ARG A 247 16.59 -5.79 -1.98
CA ARG A 247 16.30 -6.22 -3.36
C ARG A 247 15.65 -5.10 -4.19
N PHE A 248 14.73 -4.37 -3.59
CA PHE A 248 14.12 -3.19 -4.22
C PHE A 248 15.15 -2.12 -4.56
N PHE A 249 16.02 -1.77 -3.60
CA PHE A 249 17.06 -0.76 -3.83
C PHE A 249 18.21 -1.26 -4.74
N ARG A 250 18.53 -2.54 -4.75
CA ARG A 250 19.47 -3.11 -5.72
C ARG A 250 18.96 -2.95 -7.15
N ASN A 251 17.68 -3.24 -7.38
CA ASN A 251 17.09 -3.00 -8.70
C ASN A 251 17.10 -1.51 -9.06
N LEU A 252 16.86 -0.63 -8.09
CA LEU A 252 16.80 0.81 -8.32
C LEU A 252 18.17 1.45 -8.57
N LEU A 253 19.19 1.04 -7.82
CA LEU A 253 20.50 1.72 -7.75
C LEU A 253 21.62 0.97 -8.47
N MET A 254 21.44 -0.32 -8.72
CA MET A 254 22.46 -1.21 -9.31
C MET A 254 21.98 -1.86 -10.62
N ASP A 255 20.79 -1.48 -11.12
CA ASP A 255 20.15 -2.05 -12.31
C ASP A 255 19.99 -3.59 -12.27
N GLU A 256 19.98 -4.17 -11.05
CA GLU A 256 19.68 -5.59 -10.88
C GLU A 256 18.23 -5.88 -11.24
N LYS A 257 17.95 -7.14 -11.59
CA LYS A 257 16.60 -7.61 -11.97
C LYS A 257 16.07 -8.63 -10.96
N ASN A 258 16.17 -8.32 -9.67
CA ASN A 258 15.58 -9.16 -8.64
C ASN A 258 14.07 -9.22 -8.81
N GLU A 259 13.51 -10.40 -8.60
CA GLU A 259 12.07 -10.60 -8.67
C GLU A 259 11.39 -9.98 -7.44
N LEU A 260 10.51 -8.98 -7.67
CA LEU A 260 9.81 -8.23 -6.63
C LEU A 260 8.37 -8.76 -6.46
N LYS A 261 8.23 -9.93 -5.81
CA LYS A 261 6.92 -10.57 -5.59
C LYS A 261 6.45 -10.46 -4.15
N ASN A 262 5.29 -9.86 -3.95
CA ASN A 262 4.66 -9.69 -2.63
C ASN A 262 4.43 -11.01 -1.88
N ARG A 263 4.15 -12.11 -2.60
CA ARG A 263 3.92 -13.42 -2.00
C ARG A 263 5.09 -13.95 -1.17
N TYR A 264 6.33 -13.57 -1.49
CA TYR A 264 7.51 -14.00 -0.75
C TYR A 264 7.63 -13.36 0.64
N MET A 265 6.91 -12.28 0.87
CA MET A 265 6.88 -11.54 2.14
C MET A 265 5.82 -12.04 3.11
N ILE A 266 4.90 -12.92 2.68
CA ILE A 266 3.82 -13.44 3.52
C ILE A 266 4.42 -14.37 4.58
N ILE A 267 4.23 -14.03 5.85
CA ILE A 267 4.72 -14.84 6.96
C ILE A 267 4.03 -16.21 7.05
N GLY A 268 4.77 -17.24 7.53
CA GLY A 268 4.23 -18.59 7.72
C GLY A 268 3.93 -19.36 6.43
N THR A 269 4.47 -18.94 5.29
CA THR A 269 4.57 -19.73 4.07
C THR A 269 6.01 -20.18 3.93
N SER A 270 6.27 -21.48 4.00
CA SER A 270 7.59 -22.04 3.66
C SER A 270 7.74 -22.03 2.13
N TRP A 271 8.24 -20.94 1.59
CA TRP A 271 8.78 -20.94 0.24
C TRP A 271 10.23 -21.40 0.37
N ASN A 272 10.44 -22.73 0.33
CA ASN A 272 11.77 -23.29 0.23
C ASN A 272 12.39 -22.80 -1.08
N ASN A 273 13.64 -22.29 -0.97
CA ASN A 273 14.54 -22.11 -2.09
C ASN A 273 14.87 -23.51 -2.64
N GLU A 274 14.02 -24.06 -3.46
CA GLU A 274 14.39 -25.22 -4.28
C GLU A 274 14.36 -24.81 -5.74
N THR A 275 15.58 -24.83 -6.28
CA THR A 275 15.99 -24.87 -7.67
C THR A 275 15.02 -25.68 -8.53
N SER A 276 14.59 -25.02 -9.59
CA SER A 276 14.24 -25.60 -10.91
C SER A 276 13.68 -27.02 -10.95
N THR A 277 12.39 -27.14 -11.08
CA THR A 277 11.80 -28.12 -11.99
C THR A 277 10.59 -27.49 -12.68
N GLN A 278 10.63 -27.49 -13.99
CA GLN A 278 9.57 -27.02 -14.85
C GLN A 278 8.31 -27.83 -14.61
N GLU A 279 7.24 -27.19 -14.16
CA GLU A 279 5.90 -27.65 -14.46
C GLU A 279 5.08 -26.46 -14.95
N ASN A 280 4.62 -26.61 -16.18
CA ASN A 280 3.72 -25.72 -16.87
C ASN A 280 2.42 -25.58 -16.07
N ILE A 281 2.22 -24.42 -15.48
CA ILE A 281 0.88 -23.97 -15.11
C ILE A 281 0.62 -22.68 -15.89
N SER A 282 -0.33 -22.82 -16.79
CA SER A 282 -0.96 -21.81 -17.62
C SER A 282 -1.02 -20.46 -16.91
N SER A 283 -0.45 -19.45 -17.56
CA SER A 283 -0.53 -18.05 -17.19
C SER A 283 -1.98 -17.57 -17.20
N THR A 284 -2.60 -17.55 -16.05
CA THR A 284 -3.72 -16.66 -15.80
C THR A 284 -3.16 -15.44 -15.10
N GLN A 285 -3.13 -14.33 -15.81
CA GLN A 285 -2.84 -13.02 -15.24
C GLN A 285 -3.91 -12.70 -14.19
N GLU A 286 -3.63 -13.01 -12.95
CA GLU A 286 -4.40 -12.49 -11.83
C GLU A 286 -3.81 -11.12 -11.45
N ASN A 287 -4.37 -10.09 -12.03
CA ASN A 287 -4.35 -8.75 -11.47
C ASN A 287 -5.08 -8.80 -10.13
N ILE A 288 -4.38 -9.14 -9.08
CA ILE A 288 -4.91 -9.04 -7.73
C ILE A 288 -4.89 -7.56 -7.36
N SER A 289 -5.98 -6.89 -7.61
CA SER A 289 -6.36 -5.66 -6.93
C SER A 289 -6.56 -5.99 -5.46
N SER A 290 -5.48 -5.86 -4.68
CA SER A 290 -5.30 -6.49 -3.37
C SER A 290 -6.15 -5.89 -2.24
N THR A 291 -7.04 -4.95 -2.55
CA THR A 291 -7.93 -4.35 -1.55
C THR A 291 -9.41 -4.71 -1.74
N GLN A 292 -9.82 -5.07 -2.96
CA GLN A 292 -11.22 -5.41 -3.22
C GLN A 292 -11.49 -6.92 -3.22
N GLU A 293 -10.56 -7.78 -3.66
CA GLU A 293 -10.80 -9.23 -3.68
C GLU A 293 -10.56 -9.94 -2.36
N ILE A 294 -9.63 -9.47 -1.51
CA ILE A 294 -9.51 -9.99 -0.14
C ILE A 294 -10.63 -9.46 0.75
N GLN A 295 -11.20 -8.30 0.46
CA GLN A 295 -12.47 -7.88 1.07
C GLN A 295 -13.67 -8.66 0.52
N GLN A 296 -13.62 -9.24 -0.68
CA GLN A 296 -14.69 -10.13 -1.17
C GLN A 296 -14.57 -11.56 -0.63
N SER A 297 -13.41 -12.13 -0.44
CA SER A 297 -13.27 -13.43 0.23
C SER A 297 -13.39 -13.34 1.75
N SER A 298 -13.16 -12.18 2.37
CA SER A 298 -13.46 -11.90 3.79
C SER A 298 -14.83 -11.22 4.01
N ARG A 299 -15.57 -10.91 2.96
CA ARG A 299 -16.95 -10.39 2.95
C ARG A 299 -17.99 -11.43 2.59
N GLN A 300 -17.74 -12.70 2.83
CA GLN A 300 -18.88 -13.53 3.13
C GLN A 300 -19.57 -12.90 4.32
N THR A 301 -20.73 -12.32 4.06
CA THR A 301 -21.56 -11.77 5.15
C THR A 301 -21.73 -12.88 6.18
N THR A 302 -21.89 -12.53 7.44
CA THR A 302 -22.20 -13.52 8.50
C THR A 302 -23.30 -14.47 8.04
N THR A 303 -24.22 -14.00 7.23
CA THR A 303 -25.33 -14.73 6.62
C THR A 303 -24.84 -15.79 5.60
N GLU A 304 -23.92 -15.43 4.71
CA GLU A 304 -23.34 -16.37 3.72
C GLU A 304 -22.48 -17.43 4.40
N ARG A 305 -21.69 -17.04 5.40
CA ARG A 305 -20.91 -18.00 6.20
C ARG A 305 -21.81 -19.01 6.93
N ILE A 306 -22.96 -18.58 7.42
CA ILE A 306 -23.96 -19.45 8.05
C ILE A 306 -24.56 -20.42 7.01
N ILE A 307 -24.89 -19.94 5.81
CA ILE A 307 -25.41 -20.78 4.71
C ILE A 307 -24.38 -21.81 4.30
N ASP A 308 -23.11 -21.44 4.13
CA ASP A 308 -22.05 -22.36 3.76
C ASP A 308 -21.77 -23.41 4.84
N GLU A 309 -21.84 -23.05 6.10
CA GLU A 309 -21.69 -23.98 7.20
C GLU A 309 -22.88 -24.96 7.28
N ILE A 310 -24.10 -24.49 7.07
CA ILE A 310 -25.30 -25.32 6.97
C ILE A 310 -25.20 -26.27 5.78
N ARG A 311 -24.66 -25.83 4.64
CA ARG A 311 -24.47 -26.68 3.44
C ARG A 311 -23.51 -27.84 3.72
N LYS A 312 -22.44 -27.57 4.48
CA LYS A 312 -21.43 -28.59 4.87
C LYS A 312 -21.94 -29.52 5.97
N HIS A 313 -22.69 -28.96 6.92
CA HIS A 313 -23.15 -29.64 8.13
C HIS A 313 -24.63 -29.34 8.40
N PRO A 314 -25.59 -30.00 7.69
CA PRO A 314 -27.01 -29.71 7.82
C PRO A 314 -27.60 -29.95 9.22
N PHE A 315 -26.98 -30.78 10.03
CA PHE A 315 -27.39 -31.08 11.40
C PHE A 315 -26.77 -30.18 12.46
N THR A 316 -26.09 -29.12 12.05
CA THR A 316 -25.39 -28.21 12.96
C THR A 316 -26.36 -27.51 13.93
N THR A 317 -25.96 -27.41 15.19
CA THR A 317 -26.72 -26.68 16.20
C THR A 317 -26.36 -25.17 16.20
N ARG A 318 -27.22 -24.38 16.84
CA ARG A 318 -26.98 -22.95 17.01
C ARG A 318 -25.69 -22.65 17.77
N GLU A 319 -25.36 -23.46 18.77
CA GLU A 319 -24.14 -23.36 19.57
C GLU A 319 -22.88 -23.70 18.72
N GLN A 320 -22.99 -24.71 17.87
CA GLN A 320 -21.91 -25.08 16.93
C GLN A 320 -21.69 -23.98 15.88
N LEU A 321 -22.76 -23.46 15.29
CA LEU A 321 -22.68 -22.30 14.39
C LEU A 321 -22.06 -21.08 15.07
N ALA A 322 -22.43 -20.81 16.32
CA ALA A 322 -21.86 -19.72 17.09
C ALA A 322 -20.35 -19.85 17.25
N LYS A 323 -19.88 -21.05 17.54
CA LYS A 323 -18.44 -21.35 17.71
C LYS A 323 -17.69 -21.24 16.38
N VAL A 324 -18.23 -21.73 15.29
CA VAL A 324 -17.56 -21.71 13.96
C VAL A 324 -17.56 -20.31 13.35
N ILE A 325 -18.68 -19.60 13.47
CA ILE A 325 -18.83 -18.26 12.88
C ILE A 325 -18.16 -17.18 13.73
N GLY A 326 -17.97 -17.43 15.05
CA GLY A 326 -17.31 -16.50 15.97
C GLY A 326 -18.26 -15.40 16.49
N ILE A 327 -19.56 -15.67 16.62
CA ILE A 327 -20.55 -14.75 17.19
C ILE A 327 -21.38 -15.45 18.28
N THR A 328 -22.11 -14.66 19.10
CA THR A 328 -22.91 -15.22 20.19
C THR A 328 -24.07 -16.09 19.66
N PRO A 329 -24.55 -17.11 20.42
CA PRO A 329 -25.70 -17.92 20.04
C PRO A 329 -26.97 -17.11 19.76
N ASP A 330 -27.18 -15.96 20.46
CA ASP A 330 -28.28 -15.04 20.20
C ASP A 330 -28.08 -14.28 18.88
N GLY A 331 -26.80 -13.95 18.51
CA GLY A 331 -26.45 -13.41 17.21
C GLY A 331 -26.79 -14.38 16.08
N ILE A 332 -26.43 -15.68 16.23
CA ILE A 332 -26.81 -16.73 15.29
C ILE A 332 -28.33 -16.86 15.18
N LYS A 333 -29.06 -16.84 16.30
CA LYS A 333 -30.53 -16.91 16.30
C LYS A 333 -31.14 -15.81 15.42
N LYS A 334 -30.72 -14.55 15.62
CA LYS A 334 -31.19 -13.41 14.80
C LYS A 334 -30.91 -13.60 13.30
N GLN A 335 -29.73 -14.13 12.94
CA GLN A 335 -29.37 -14.38 11.54
C GLN A 335 -30.19 -15.52 10.93
N LEU A 336 -30.37 -16.63 11.65
CA LEU A 336 -31.20 -17.74 11.22
C LEU A 336 -32.67 -17.32 11.03
N ASP A 337 -33.21 -16.50 11.92
CA ASP A 337 -34.57 -15.97 11.80
C ASP A 337 -34.70 -15.05 10.58
N LYS A 338 -33.67 -14.24 10.29
CA LYS A 338 -33.61 -13.40 9.08
C LYS A 338 -33.59 -14.27 7.81
N LEU A 339 -32.77 -15.34 7.79
CA LEU A 339 -32.67 -16.26 6.66
C LEU A 339 -33.96 -17.04 6.41
N LYS A 340 -34.65 -17.48 7.49
CA LYS A 340 -35.98 -18.10 7.40
C LYS A 340 -37.00 -17.16 6.81
N LYS A 341 -37.06 -15.91 7.31
CA LYS A 341 -38.00 -14.88 6.80
C LYS A 341 -37.72 -14.54 5.33
N ALA A 342 -36.46 -14.62 4.91
CA ALA A 342 -36.05 -14.41 3.52
C ALA A 342 -36.28 -15.65 2.62
N GLY A 343 -36.79 -16.76 3.17
CA GLY A 343 -37.04 -18.00 2.43
C GLY A 343 -35.78 -18.74 1.98
N LYS A 344 -34.61 -18.40 2.52
CA LYS A 344 -33.32 -19.00 2.10
C LYS A 344 -32.98 -20.30 2.81
N ILE A 345 -33.52 -20.53 3.99
CA ILE A 345 -33.34 -21.76 4.76
C ILE A 345 -34.64 -22.16 5.45
N ARG A 346 -34.80 -23.47 5.68
CA ARG A 346 -35.85 -23.99 6.55
C ARG A 346 -35.27 -25.04 7.51
N HIS A 347 -35.89 -25.20 8.66
CA HIS A 347 -35.58 -26.25 9.61
C HIS A 347 -36.62 -27.37 9.47
N VAL A 348 -36.17 -28.59 9.18
CA VAL A 348 -37.01 -29.76 8.98
C VAL A 348 -36.84 -30.71 10.16
N GLY A 349 -37.93 -31.15 10.74
CA GLY A 349 -37.94 -32.04 11.89
C GLY A 349 -38.09 -31.35 13.25
N SER A 350 -37.88 -32.11 14.33
CA SER A 350 -38.01 -31.61 15.69
C SER A 350 -36.82 -30.72 16.10
N THR A 351 -37.03 -29.85 17.10
CA THR A 351 -35.98 -28.91 17.61
C THR A 351 -34.71 -29.63 18.10
N LYS A 352 -34.78 -30.90 18.47
CA LYS A 352 -33.66 -31.70 18.98
C LYS A 352 -33.04 -32.68 17.96
N LYS A 353 -33.78 -33.05 16.89
CA LYS A 353 -33.34 -34.04 15.88
C LYS A 353 -33.60 -33.57 14.46
N GLY A 354 -33.88 -32.31 14.25
CA GLY A 354 -34.09 -31.73 12.93
C GLY A 354 -32.78 -31.32 12.26
N HIS A 355 -32.89 -30.98 10.99
CA HIS A 355 -31.79 -30.47 10.17
C HIS A 355 -32.19 -29.20 9.41
N TRP A 356 -31.20 -28.51 8.93
CA TRP A 356 -31.37 -27.32 8.10
C TRP A 356 -31.38 -27.69 6.63
N GLU A 357 -32.30 -27.14 5.87
CA GLU A 357 -32.32 -27.21 4.41
C GLU A 357 -32.14 -25.81 3.83
N ILE A 358 -31.34 -25.69 2.77
CA ILE A 358 -31.17 -24.48 1.99
C ILE A 358 -32.24 -24.51 0.90
N ILE A 359 -32.97 -23.42 0.76
CA ILE A 359 -33.98 -23.21 -0.27
C ILE A 359 -33.34 -22.28 -1.29
N GLU A 360 -33.03 -22.79 -2.50
CA GLU A 360 -32.48 -22.01 -3.61
C GLU A 360 -33.54 -21.13 -4.25
#